data_95289678e1b06eb4e996b2f71351698e
#
_entry.id   95289678e1b06eb4e996b2f71351698e
#
_cell.length_a   1.000
_cell.length_b   1.000
_cell.length_c   1.000
_cell.angle_alpha   90.00
_cell.angle_beta   90.00
_cell.angle_gamma   90.00
#
_symmetry.space_group_name_H-M   'P 1'
#
loop_
_entity.id
_entity.type
_entity.pdbx_description
1 polymer ?
#
loop_
_entity_poly.entity_id
_entity_poly.type
_entity_poly.pdbx_seq_one_letter_code
_entity_poly.pdbx_strand_id
1 'polypeptide(L)'
;MTIKRFITNLLALFTLFTVSLACKDTEKSIINSSFSISEEYLIQNLDKSSTSVQIPINTSMELAQWSVSYEANWLQCSKQKTAAEGTFLRITVNENTGETKRTANIKVTSTTATYTITVNQYAKGEVIVEGDIKVTPTGGKASEHQEGQDIENTIFN
;
A
#
# COMPACT_ATOMS: atom_id res chain seq x y z
N MET A 1 -21.10 56.22 -58.68
CA MET A 1 -21.96 56.12 -57.48
C MET A 1 -22.07 54.67 -57.03
N THR A 2 -20.95 54.04 -56.70
CA THR A 2 -21.04 52.58 -56.34
C THR A 2 -20.01 52.08 -55.28
N ILE A 3 -19.00 52.90 -54.98
CA ILE A 3 -17.92 52.48 -54.09
C ILE A 3 -18.26 52.66 -52.59
N LYS A 4 -19.05 53.70 -52.25
CA LYS A 4 -19.42 53.98 -50.84
C LYS A 4 -20.36 52.94 -50.22
N ARG A 5 -21.15 52.22 -50.99
CA ARG A 5 -22.08 51.20 -50.50
C ARG A 5 -21.40 49.86 -50.22
N PHE A 6 -20.26 49.58 -50.86
CA PHE A 6 -19.50 48.35 -50.61
C PHE A 6 -18.71 48.38 -49.32
N ILE A 7 -18.20 49.55 -48.91
CA ILE A 7 -17.42 49.70 -47.71
C ILE A 7 -18.31 49.62 -46.47
N THR A 8 -19.56 50.11 -46.53
CA THR A 8 -20.49 50.07 -45.40
C THR A 8 -20.99 48.65 -45.12
N ASN A 9 -21.15 47.84 -46.16
CA ASN A 9 -21.58 46.43 -45.98
C ASN A 9 -20.41 45.51 -45.54
N LEU A 10 -19.17 45.87 -45.87
CA LEU A 10 -18.02 45.09 -45.44
C LEU A 10 -17.68 45.36 -43.94
N LEU A 11 -17.99 46.57 -43.44
CA LEU A 11 -17.80 46.90 -42.03
C LEU A 11 -18.86 46.33 -41.11
N ALA A 12 -20.08 46.06 -41.62
CA ALA A 12 -21.15 45.48 -40.85
C ALA A 12 -21.02 43.92 -40.66
N LEU A 13 -20.19 43.27 -41.50
CA LEU A 13 -19.99 41.83 -41.45
C LEU A 13 -18.83 41.42 -40.51
N PHE A 14 -18.04 42.42 -40.02
CA PHE A 14 -16.88 42.13 -39.18
C PHE A 14 -17.15 42.23 -37.69
N THR A 15 -18.36 42.62 -37.28
CA THR A 15 -18.71 42.81 -35.85
C THR A 15 -19.50 41.69 -35.21
N LEU A 16 -19.70 40.55 -35.89
CA LEU A 16 -20.48 39.46 -35.33
C LEU A 16 -19.68 38.15 -35.06
N PHE A 17 -18.35 38.24 -34.98
CA PHE A 17 -17.53 37.11 -34.59
C PHE A 17 -16.82 37.41 -33.27
N THR A 18 -17.62 37.78 -32.24
CA THR A 18 -17.18 37.59 -30.88
C THR A 18 -17.29 36.13 -30.59
N VAL A 19 -16.23 35.38 -30.92
CA VAL A 19 -16.01 34.06 -30.34
C VAL A 19 -15.89 34.28 -28.85
N SER A 20 -16.97 34.01 -28.12
CA SER A 20 -16.90 33.76 -26.72
C SER A 20 -16.02 32.51 -26.55
N LEU A 21 -14.68 32.74 -26.34
CA LEU A 21 -13.87 31.75 -25.67
C LEU A 21 -14.51 31.59 -24.28
N ALA A 22 -15.50 30.73 -24.19
CA ALA A 22 -15.84 30.13 -22.92
C ALA A 22 -14.59 29.40 -22.47
N CYS A 23 -13.81 30.07 -21.62
CA CYS A 23 -12.87 29.39 -20.74
C CYS A 23 -13.72 28.33 -20.04
N LYS A 24 -13.63 27.10 -20.52
CA LYS A 24 -14.06 25.95 -19.76
C LYS A 24 -13.10 25.94 -18.58
N ASP A 25 -13.49 26.61 -17.49
CA ASP A 25 -12.88 26.37 -16.19
C ASP A 25 -13.01 24.87 -15.98
N THR A 26 -11.92 24.16 -16.32
CA THR A 26 -11.76 22.80 -15.89
C THR A 26 -11.64 22.94 -14.38
N GLU A 27 -12.76 22.84 -13.68
CA GLU A 27 -12.74 22.59 -12.25
C GLU A 27 -11.81 21.42 -12.06
N LYS A 28 -10.56 21.74 -11.63
CA LYS A 28 -9.61 20.75 -11.18
C LYS A 28 -10.28 20.11 -9.96
N SER A 29 -11.00 19.03 -10.22
CA SER A 29 -11.54 18.19 -9.15
C SER A 29 -10.36 17.93 -8.21
N ILE A 30 -10.39 18.55 -7.04
CA ILE A 30 -9.46 18.22 -5.97
C ILE A 30 -9.86 16.81 -5.54
N ILE A 31 -9.29 15.83 -6.23
CA ILE A 31 -9.37 14.44 -5.79
C ILE A 31 -8.59 14.44 -4.48
N ASN A 32 -9.30 14.47 -3.36
CA ASN A 32 -8.71 14.22 -2.05
C ASN A 32 -8.15 12.80 -2.07
N SER A 33 -6.89 12.69 -2.50
CA SER A 33 -6.22 11.41 -2.55
C SER A 33 -5.94 10.95 -1.13
N SER A 34 -6.73 10.00 -0.64
CA SER A 34 -6.50 9.37 0.65
C SER A 34 -5.37 8.35 0.54
N PHE A 35 -4.53 8.26 1.58
CA PHE A 35 -3.51 7.23 1.70
C PHE A 35 -3.27 6.95 3.17
N SER A 36 -3.59 5.73 3.62
CA SER A 36 -3.37 5.33 5.02
C SER A 36 -3.05 3.85 5.15
N ILE A 37 -2.25 3.53 6.16
CA ILE A 37 -1.95 2.18 6.63
C ILE A 37 -2.35 2.14 8.10
N SER A 38 -3.15 1.15 8.51
CA SER A 38 -3.55 1.00 9.91
C SER A 38 -2.33 0.67 10.78
N GLU A 39 -2.30 1.21 12.00
CA GLU A 39 -1.16 1.08 12.93
C GLU A 39 -0.80 -0.37 13.22
N GLU A 40 -1.80 -1.26 13.26
CA GLU A 40 -1.61 -2.69 13.47
C GLU A 40 -0.70 -3.37 12.43
N TYR A 41 -0.55 -2.79 11.24
CA TYR A 41 0.31 -3.32 10.18
C TYR A 41 1.71 -2.70 10.16
N LEU A 42 2.00 -1.71 11.01
CA LEU A 42 3.29 -1.01 11.00
C LEU A 42 4.42 -1.85 11.64
N ILE A 43 4.09 -2.89 12.41
CA ILE A 43 5.08 -3.82 12.97
C ILE A 43 4.67 -5.24 12.59
N GLN A 44 5.55 -5.93 11.90
CA GLN A 44 5.38 -7.32 11.49
C GLN A 44 6.43 -8.17 12.19
N ASN A 45 5.97 -9.08 13.06
CA ASN A 45 6.81 -10.06 13.73
C ASN A 45 6.60 -11.41 13.04
N LEU A 46 7.64 -11.93 12.41
CA LEU A 46 7.60 -13.13 11.57
C LEU A 46 8.49 -14.20 12.17
N ASP A 47 8.09 -15.45 12.03
CA ASP A 47 8.96 -16.57 12.40
C ASP A 47 10.18 -16.65 11.45
N LYS A 48 11.06 -17.61 11.71
CA LYS A 48 12.27 -17.83 10.89
C LYS A 48 11.99 -18.25 9.45
N SER A 49 10.82 -18.81 9.18
CA SER A 49 10.49 -19.43 7.90
C SER A 49 10.33 -18.39 6.79
N SER A 50 10.53 -18.79 5.56
CA SER A 50 10.14 -17.97 4.43
C SER A 50 8.61 -17.82 4.42
N THR A 51 8.13 -16.59 4.31
CA THR A 51 6.70 -16.30 4.32
C THR A 51 6.38 -15.04 3.51
N SER A 52 5.10 -14.80 3.31
CA SER A 52 4.59 -13.60 2.65
C SER A 52 3.43 -13.02 3.45
N VAL A 53 3.52 -11.73 3.76
CA VAL A 53 2.45 -10.98 4.42
C VAL A 53 1.88 -9.92 3.51
N GLN A 54 0.61 -9.58 3.69
CA GLN A 54 -0.07 -8.54 2.95
C GLN A 54 -0.43 -7.40 3.91
N ILE A 55 -0.05 -6.19 3.53
CA ILE A 55 -0.36 -4.97 4.27
C ILE A 55 -1.42 -4.22 3.48
N PRO A 56 -2.67 -4.19 3.94
CA PRO A 56 -3.74 -3.43 3.31
C PRO A 56 -3.40 -1.92 3.30
N ILE A 57 -3.64 -1.27 2.17
CA ILE A 57 -3.46 0.16 2.01
C ILE A 57 -4.81 0.77 1.64
N ASN A 58 -5.34 1.60 2.52
CA ASN A 58 -6.55 2.33 2.23
C ASN A 58 -6.19 3.57 1.40
N THR A 59 -6.48 3.51 0.10
CA THR A 59 -6.10 4.57 -0.83
C THR A 59 -7.01 4.64 -2.05
N SER A 60 -7.24 5.86 -2.52
CA SER A 60 -7.82 6.16 -3.84
C SER A 60 -6.75 6.32 -4.94
N MET A 61 -5.46 6.26 -4.57
CA MET A 61 -4.33 6.45 -5.49
C MET A 61 -4.07 5.23 -6.35
N GLU A 62 -3.58 5.44 -7.56
CA GLU A 62 -3.04 4.37 -8.40
C GLU A 62 -1.66 3.93 -7.92
N LEU A 63 -1.26 2.70 -8.27
CA LEU A 63 0.00 2.11 -7.80
C LEU A 63 1.24 2.96 -8.16
N ALA A 64 1.19 3.73 -9.24
CA ALA A 64 2.30 4.60 -9.66
C ALA A 64 2.45 5.87 -8.80
N GLN A 65 1.44 6.23 -8.00
CA GLN A 65 1.40 7.48 -7.24
C GLN A 65 2.04 7.40 -5.86
N TRP A 66 2.50 6.24 -5.46
CA TRP A 66 3.22 6.01 -4.21
C TRP A 66 4.38 5.06 -4.43
N SER A 67 5.35 5.11 -3.54
CA SER A 67 6.62 4.39 -3.65
C SER A 67 6.90 3.57 -2.40
N VAL A 68 7.75 2.55 -2.57
CA VAL A 68 8.26 1.70 -1.50
C VAL A 68 9.77 1.66 -1.61
N SER A 69 10.47 1.85 -0.49
CA SER A 69 11.92 1.74 -0.41
C SER A 69 12.35 0.96 0.83
N TYR A 70 13.39 0.15 0.69
CA TYR A 70 14.01 -0.67 1.73
C TYR A 70 15.40 -1.08 1.29
N GLU A 71 16.26 -1.45 2.24
CA GLU A 71 17.66 -1.80 1.96
C GLU A 71 17.96 -3.29 2.18
N ALA A 72 17.06 -4.02 2.85
CA ALA A 72 17.28 -5.42 3.20
C ALA A 72 17.20 -6.33 1.98
N ASN A 73 18.21 -7.18 1.75
CA ASN A 73 18.28 -8.11 0.63
C ASN A 73 17.54 -9.45 0.88
N TRP A 74 17.05 -9.67 2.10
CA TRP A 74 16.34 -10.87 2.50
C TRP A 74 14.82 -10.74 2.42
N LEU A 75 14.31 -9.57 2.02
CA LEU A 75 12.91 -9.34 1.77
C LEU A 75 12.68 -8.69 0.41
N GLN A 76 11.47 -8.84 -0.12
CA GLN A 76 11.00 -8.21 -1.34
C GLN A 76 9.62 -7.62 -1.11
N CYS A 77 9.38 -6.46 -1.69
CA CYS A 77 8.09 -5.77 -1.65
C CYS A 77 7.48 -5.66 -3.04
N SER A 78 6.19 -5.93 -3.15
CA SER A 78 5.44 -5.70 -4.39
C SER A 78 4.11 -5.01 -4.10
N LYS A 79 3.81 -3.96 -4.87
CA LYS A 79 2.53 -3.24 -4.81
C LYS A 79 1.51 -3.99 -5.64
N GLN A 80 0.33 -4.23 -5.11
CA GLN A 80 -0.74 -4.96 -5.80
C GLN A 80 -2.09 -4.27 -5.61
N LYS A 81 -2.96 -4.43 -6.59
CA LYS A 81 -4.36 -3.97 -6.55
C LYS A 81 -5.22 -5.02 -7.22
N THR A 82 -6.20 -5.53 -6.49
CA THR A 82 -7.18 -6.50 -7.00
C THR A 82 -8.58 -6.02 -6.75
N ALA A 83 -9.54 -6.51 -7.52
CA ALA A 83 -10.95 -6.17 -7.33
C ALA A 83 -11.52 -6.71 -6.01
N ALA A 84 -10.99 -7.85 -5.53
CA ALA A 84 -11.47 -8.51 -4.33
C ALA A 84 -10.86 -7.96 -3.04
N GLU A 85 -9.55 -7.64 -3.05
CA GLU A 85 -8.78 -7.30 -1.83
C GLU A 85 -8.37 -5.83 -1.77
N GLY A 86 -8.66 -5.05 -2.84
CA GLY A 86 -8.26 -3.65 -2.93
C GLY A 86 -6.77 -3.47 -3.19
N THR A 87 -6.19 -2.44 -2.61
CA THR A 87 -4.76 -2.11 -2.75
C THR A 87 -3.99 -2.63 -1.54
N PHE A 88 -2.87 -3.31 -1.78
CA PHE A 88 -2.01 -3.81 -0.71
C PHE A 88 -0.53 -3.85 -1.11
N LEU A 89 0.32 -3.83 -0.11
CA LEU A 89 1.75 -4.12 -0.23
C LEU A 89 1.99 -5.56 0.20
N ARG A 90 2.49 -6.39 -0.71
CA ARG A 90 2.97 -7.74 -0.37
C ARG A 90 4.44 -7.67 0.01
N ILE A 91 4.77 -8.17 1.18
CA ILE A 91 6.13 -8.31 1.69
C ILE A 91 6.43 -9.81 1.73
N THR A 92 7.44 -10.24 1.00
CA THR A 92 7.92 -11.63 1.00
C THR A 92 9.29 -11.67 1.64
N VAL A 93 9.49 -12.56 2.59
CA VAL A 93 10.77 -12.73 3.30
C VAL A 93 11.35 -14.12 3.03
N ASN A 94 12.67 -14.19 2.87
CA ASN A 94 13.39 -15.45 2.80
C ASN A 94 13.54 -16.03 4.22
N GLU A 95 13.79 -17.34 4.33
CA GLU A 95 14.10 -18.00 5.60
C GLU A 95 15.28 -17.32 6.30
N ASN A 96 15.16 -17.11 7.62
CA ASN A 96 16.28 -16.69 8.46
C ASN A 96 17.02 -17.94 8.98
N THR A 97 18.07 -18.32 8.29
CA THR A 97 18.92 -19.47 8.67
C THR A 97 19.98 -19.10 9.73
N GLY A 98 20.10 -17.80 10.03
CA GLY A 98 21.03 -17.30 11.06
C GLY A 98 20.55 -17.55 12.49
N GLU A 99 21.44 -17.33 13.44
CA GLU A 99 21.18 -17.50 14.89
C GLU A 99 20.71 -16.21 15.56
N THR A 100 20.55 -15.13 14.81
CA THR A 100 20.11 -13.84 15.33
C THR A 100 18.88 -13.34 14.62
N LYS A 101 17.97 -12.72 15.39
CA LYS A 101 16.83 -11.96 14.87
C LYS A 101 17.31 -10.87 13.92
N ARG A 102 16.62 -10.66 12.81
CA ARG A 102 16.91 -9.58 11.88
C ARG A 102 15.72 -8.64 11.73
N THR A 103 16.01 -7.38 11.47
CA THR A 103 15.01 -6.32 11.36
C THR A 103 15.25 -5.53 10.09
N ALA A 104 14.18 -5.16 9.40
CA ALA A 104 14.20 -4.25 8.27
C ALA A 104 13.10 -3.21 8.39
N ASN A 105 13.37 -2.01 7.91
CA ASN A 105 12.40 -0.94 7.79
C ASN A 105 12.03 -0.74 6.33
N ILE A 106 10.74 -0.74 6.05
CA ILE A 106 10.16 -0.49 4.73
C ILE A 106 9.48 0.87 4.79
N LYS A 107 9.94 1.82 3.99
CA LYS A 107 9.34 3.14 3.89
C LYS A 107 8.35 3.15 2.73
N VAL A 108 7.10 3.47 3.03
CA VAL A 108 6.01 3.62 2.07
C VAL A 108 5.64 5.09 2.01
N THR A 109 5.80 5.71 0.83
CA THR A 109 5.66 7.16 0.67
C THR A 109 4.68 7.48 -0.45
N SER A 110 3.71 8.32 -0.15
CA SER A 110 2.79 8.96 -1.09
C SER A 110 2.98 10.48 -1.07
N THR A 111 2.19 11.20 -1.87
CA THR A 111 2.16 12.67 -1.85
C THR A 111 1.55 13.24 -0.57
N THR A 112 0.76 12.45 0.17
CA THR A 112 0.00 12.90 1.35
C THR A 112 0.53 12.35 2.67
N ALA A 113 1.26 11.22 2.65
CA ALA A 113 1.71 10.56 3.87
C ALA A 113 2.96 9.70 3.63
N THR A 114 3.69 9.46 4.71
CA THR A 114 4.81 8.50 4.76
C THR A 114 4.63 7.61 5.98
N TYR A 115 4.77 6.29 5.76
CA TYR A 115 4.72 5.26 6.78
C TYR A 115 6.01 4.46 6.79
N THR A 116 6.39 3.99 7.97
CA THR A 116 7.49 3.03 8.13
C THR A 116 6.91 1.73 8.68
N ILE A 117 7.10 0.65 7.93
CA ILE A 117 6.73 -0.70 8.36
C ILE A 117 8.01 -1.39 8.82
N THR A 118 8.03 -1.81 10.09
CA THR A 118 9.14 -2.56 10.67
C THR A 118 8.86 -4.04 10.57
N VAL A 119 9.74 -4.78 9.91
CA VAL A 119 9.68 -6.24 9.79
C VAL A 119 10.76 -6.84 10.65
N ASN A 120 10.35 -7.60 11.67
CA ASN A 120 11.20 -8.37 12.53
C ASN A 120 11.07 -9.85 12.15
N GLN A 121 12.17 -10.53 11.86
CA GLN A 121 12.16 -11.96 11.61
C GLN A 121 13.03 -12.68 12.63
N TYR A 122 12.44 -13.62 13.35
CA TYR A 122 13.09 -14.38 14.41
C TYR A 122 14.20 -15.29 13.87
N ALA A 123 15.11 -15.70 14.76
CA ALA A 123 16.20 -16.58 14.44
C ALA A 123 15.79 -18.07 14.51
N LYS A 124 16.67 -18.92 13.99
CA LYS A 124 16.56 -20.36 14.18
C LYS A 124 16.70 -20.72 15.68
N GLY A 125 15.68 -21.35 16.27
CA GLY A 125 15.68 -21.77 17.67
C GLY A 125 15.15 -20.72 18.66
N GLU A 126 14.77 -19.53 18.21
CA GLU A 126 14.09 -18.54 19.03
C GLU A 126 12.61 -18.93 19.19
N VAL A 127 12.14 -18.95 20.44
CA VAL A 127 10.73 -19.26 20.75
C VAL A 127 9.95 -17.96 20.69
N ILE A 128 8.89 -17.97 19.89
CA ILE A 128 7.97 -16.84 19.80
C ILE A 128 7.08 -16.88 21.03
N VAL A 129 7.19 -15.89 21.90
CA VAL A 129 6.29 -15.73 23.05
C VAL A 129 4.95 -15.23 22.54
N GLU A 130 3.87 -15.92 22.90
CA GLU A 130 2.50 -15.57 22.54
C GLU A 130 2.20 -14.13 22.98
N GLY A 131 1.88 -13.26 22.02
CA GLY A 131 1.70 -11.82 22.22
C GLY A 131 2.54 -10.95 21.26
N ASP A 132 3.64 -11.47 20.72
CA ASP A 132 4.52 -10.75 19.81
C ASP A 132 4.16 -10.95 18.31
N ILE A 133 3.29 -11.92 17.99
CA ILE A 133 2.87 -12.20 16.62
C ILE A 133 1.44 -11.73 16.40
N LYS A 134 1.30 -10.72 15.55
CA LYS A 134 0.04 -10.51 14.84
C LYS A 134 0.05 -11.36 13.58
N VAL A 135 -0.60 -12.51 13.63
CA VAL A 135 -0.87 -13.30 12.42
C VAL A 135 -2.03 -12.68 11.70
N THR A 136 -1.75 -11.99 10.60
CA THR A 136 -2.81 -11.61 9.66
C THR A 136 -3.16 -12.85 8.84
N PRO A 137 -4.37 -13.41 8.91
CA PRO A 137 -4.73 -14.60 8.17
C PRO A 137 -4.74 -14.28 6.67
N THR A 138 -3.68 -14.64 5.98
CA THR A 138 -3.66 -14.72 4.53
C THR A 138 -4.34 -16.03 4.18
N GLY A 139 -5.62 -16.01 3.77
CA GLY A 139 -6.44 -17.06 3.15
C GLY A 139 -5.95 -18.50 2.97
N GLY A 140 -5.06 -18.99 3.81
CA GLY A 140 -4.63 -20.37 3.91
C GLY A 140 -5.34 -21.00 5.09
N LYS A 141 -5.94 -22.18 4.90
CA LYS A 141 -6.58 -22.97 5.95
C LYS A 141 -5.68 -23.00 7.18
N ALA A 142 -6.20 -22.52 8.32
CA ALA A 142 -5.59 -22.75 9.62
C ALA A 142 -5.35 -24.25 9.77
N SER A 143 -4.08 -24.66 9.93
CA SER A 143 -3.81 -25.99 10.46
C SER A 143 -4.29 -25.98 11.91
N GLU A 144 -5.22 -26.87 12.22
CA GLU A 144 -5.72 -27.07 13.57
C GLU A 144 -4.53 -27.26 14.51
N HIS A 145 -4.41 -26.35 15.46
CA HIS A 145 -3.52 -26.53 16.60
C HIS A 145 -4.11 -27.67 17.43
N GLN A 146 -3.44 -28.79 17.48
CA GLN A 146 -3.80 -29.86 18.43
C GLN A 146 -3.54 -29.31 19.82
N GLU A 147 -4.64 -29.11 20.53
CA GLU A 147 -4.71 -28.75 21.93
C GLU A 147 -3.96 -29.78 22.77
N GLY A 148 -3.16 -29.29 23.71
CA GLY A 148 -2.15 -30.00 24.46
C GLY A 148 -2.58 -31.31 25.08
N GLN A 149 -1.72 -32.29 24.99
CA GLN A 149 -1.71 -33.43 25.90
C GLN A 149 -1.35 -32.95 27.30
N ASP A 150 -2.32 -33.08 28.21
CA ASP A 150 -2.11 -33.01 29.65
C ASP A 150 -0.95 -33.94 30.06
N ILE A 151 0.12 -33.35 30.56
CA ILE A 151 1.18 -34.09 31.21
C ILE A 151 0.66 -34.42 32.62
N GLU A 152 0.07 -35.57 32.76
CA GLU A 152 -0.25 -36.12 34.06
C GLU A 152 1.05 -36.29 34.85
N ASN A 153 1.18 -35.52 35.92
CA ASN A 153 2.29 -35.55 36.83
C ASN A 153 2.15 -36.79 37.74
N THR A 154 2.72 -37.91 37.34
CA THR A 154 2.78 -39.09 38.16
C THR A 154 3.85 -38.94 39.23
N ILE A 155 3.43 -38.57 40.45
CA ILE A 155 4.28 -38.58 41.63
C ILE A 155 4.41 -40.03 42.09
N PHE A 156 5.59 -40.60 42.01
CA PHE A 156 5.91 -41.87 42.66
C PHE A 156 6.32 -41.63 44.11
N ASN A 157 5.63 -42.32 44.98
CA ASN A 157 6.04 -42.55 46.38
C ASN A 157 7.27 -43.46 46.48
#